data_3d5576512c8f26c14148be0bffb6d0a4
#
_entry.id   3d5576512c8f26c14148be0bffb6d0a4
#
_cell.length_a   1.000
_cell.length_b   1.000
_cell.length_c   1.000
_cell.angle_alpha   90.00
_cell.angle_beta   90.00
_cell.angle_gamma   90.00
#
_symmetry.space_group_name_H-M   'P 1'
#
loop_
_entity.id
_entity.type
_entity.pdbx_description
1 polymer ?
#
loop_
_entity_poly.entity_id
_entity_poly.type
_entity_poly.pdbx_seq_one_letter_code
_entity_poly.pdbx_strand_id
1 'polypeptide(L)'
;MKDRFRFVYLVHSGWEFHKQAVLSISSLVEKRPFPGEILVYTDRPEAFKNLPVEPVLLTKKLIKSWQGPYGFNHRMKIELLRGLFGQGEGHLVYVDSDTFWTEGPERISEFLRGGCSVMHEREQDLSKAFFPEYLAILSDAGLLEKAGLPVTTKRPLWMVNAGVLGLPSTMDPELLEDVLRLCDLLSRAVPFKMTWVEQTAYTYIFQSRGMGIKTCGAEVYHYWRDSFEFNRLIRKCPEKELIELGKAPERVFELIEKGKKNRRGFRNQFLLRIKRLERSIDKRKREFLVFLDRLKFGVPRDSGPK
;
A
#
# COMPACT_ATOMS: atom_id res chain seq x y z
N MET A 1 -16.46 22.74 4.55
CA MET A 1 -15.36 22.14 3.75
C MET A 1 -14.68 20.94 4.42
N LYS A 2 -14.65 20.81 5.76
CA LYS A 2 -14.01 19.68 6.48
C LYS A 2 -14.63 18.29 6.25
N ASP A 3 -15.82 18.19 5.68
CA ASP A 3 -16.54 16.93 5.45
C ASP A 3 -16.43 16.36 4.04
N ARG A 4 -15.58 16.93 3.18
CA ARG A 4 -15.34 16.40 1.84
C ARG A 4 -14.42 15.19 1.90
N PHE A 5 -14.76 14.13 1.17
CA PHE A 5 -13.92 12.93 1.02
C PHE A 5 -13.40 12.83 -0.41
N ARG A 6 -12.14 12.45 -0.54
CA ARG A 6 -11.50 12.14 -1.83
C ARG A 6 -11.01 10.70 -1.79
N PHE A 7 -11.64 9.84 -2.58
CA PHE A 7 -11.18 8.48 -2.80
C PHE A 7 -10.13 8.50 -3.90
N VAL A 8 -8.97 7.94 -3.64
CA VAL A 8 -7.80 8.09 -4.51
C VAL A 8 -7.27 6.73 -4.92
N TYR A 9 -7.17 6.51 -6.21
CA TYR A 9 -6.54 5.33 -6.81
C TYR A 9 -5.26 5.73 -7.54
N LEU A 10 -4.24 4.88 -7.45
CA LEU A 10 -2.99 5.01 -8.19
C LEU A 10 -2.81 3.78 -9.09
N VAL A 11 -2.96 3.95 -10.39
CA VAL A 11 -3.04 2.84 -11.35
C VAL A 11 -2.15 3.10 -12.53
N HIS A 12 -1.10 2.31 -12.69
CA HIS A 12 -0.18 2.46 -13.83
C HIS A 12 0.44 1.12 -14.26
N SER A 13 1.07 1.09 -15.42
CA SER A 13 1.83 -0.02 -16.01
C SER A 13 0.95 -1.10 -16.66
N GLY A 14 0.60 -2.19 -15.97
CA GLY A 14 -0.08 -3.33 -16.60
C GLY A 14 -1.58 -3.14 -16.79
N TRP A 15 -2.16 -3.62 -17.90
CA TRP A 15 -3.61 -3.61 -18.13
C TRP A 15 -4.42 -4.31 -17.03
N GLU A 16 -3.84 -5.30 -16.38
CA GLU A 16 -4.46 -5.98 -15.25
C GLU A 16 -4.77 -5.03 -14.09
N PHE A 17 -3.87 -4.09 -13.76
CA PHE A 17 -4.10 -3.12 -12.69
C PHE A 17 -5.24 -2.15 -13.03
N HIS A 18 -5.34 -1.74 -14.31
CA HIS A 18 -6.46 -0.91 -14.76
C HIS A 18 -7.79 -1.66 -14.64
N LYS A 19 -7.83 -2.92 -15.04
CA LYS A 19 -9.02 -3.77 -14.89
C LYS A 19 -9.40 -4.02 -13.43
N GLN A 20 -8.42 -4.23 -12.56
CA GLN A 20 -8.64 -4.32 -11.11
C GLN A 20 -9.28 -3.03 -10.59
N ALA A 21 -8.71 -1.88 -10.94
CA ALA A 21 -9.24 -0.59 -10.51
C ALA A 21 -10.65 -0.33 -11.05
N VAL A 22 -10.96 -0.69 -12.30
CA VAL A 22 -12.33 -0.60 -12.84
C VAL A 22 -13.30 -1.40 -11.97
N LEU A 23 -12.96 -2.62 -11.58
CA LEU A 23 -13.80 -3.44 -10.71
C LEU A 23 -13.95 -2.81 -9.32
N SER A 24 -12.84 -2.39 -8.69
CA SER A 24 -12.85 -1.77 -7.38
C SER A 24 -13.69 -0.49 -7.35
N ILE A 25 -13.49 0.39 -8.33
CA ILE A 25 -14.24 1.65 -8.46
C ILE A 25 -15.72 1.37 -8.72
N SER A 26 -16.05 0.40 -9.58
CA SER A 26 -17.45 0.05 -9.85
C SER A 26 -18.16 -0.43 -8.58
N SER A 27 -17.47 -1.21 -7.72
CA SER A 27 -18.04 -1.65 -6.45
C SER A 27 -18.22 -0.50 -5.46
N LEU A 28 -17.31 0.50 -5.45
CA LEU A 28 -17.49 1.70 -4.64
C LEU A 28 -18.65 2.56 -5.15
N VAL A 29 -18.74 2.76 -6.46
CA VAL A 29 -19.81 3.57 -7.09
C VAL A 29 -21.20 2.99 -6.82
N GLU A 30 -21.32 1.66 -6.74
CA GLU A 30 -22.58 0.97 -6.41
C GLU A 30 -23.06 1.29 -4.99
N LYS A 31 -22.13 1.69 -4.09
CA LYS A 31 -22.47 2.06 -2.71
C LYS A 31 -22.91 3.53 -2.55
N ARG A 32 -23.15 4.25 -3.66
CA ARG A 32 -23.69 5.63 -3.59
C ARG A 32 -25.14 5.65 -3.07
N PRO A 33 -25.58 6.73 -2.39
CA PRO A 33 -24.86 8.00 -2.23
C PRO A 33 -23.85 8.01 -1.07
N PHE A 34 -22.63 8.52 -1.32
CA PHE A 34 -21.65 8.85 -0.29
C PHE A 34 -21.03 10.23 -0.57
N PRO A 35 -20.60 10.98 0.45
CA PRO A 35 -20.00 12.30 0.26
C PRO A 35 -18.55 12.15 -0.24
N GLY A 36 -18.32 12.34 -1.53
CA GLY A 36 -16.95 12.29 -2.03
C GLY A 36 -16.80 12.24 -3.54
N GLU A 37 -15.60 12.54 -3.99
CA GLU A 37 -15.14 12.39 -5.36
C GLU A 37 -14.15 11.22 -5.46
N ILE A 38 -14.01 10.66 -6.65
CA ILE A 38 -13.07 9.58 -6.93
C ILE A 38 -12.03 10.10 -7.92
N LEU A 39 -10.77 10.19 -7.47
CA LEU A 39 -9.63 10.59 -8.28
C LEU A 39 -8.84 9.34 -8.71
N VAL A 40 -8.52 9.24 -9.98
CA VAL A 40 -7.75 8.09 -10.50
C VAL A 40 -6.47 8.61 -11.17
N TYR A 41 -5.36 8.52 -10.47
CA TYR A 41 -4.04 8.83 -11.01
C TYR A 41 -3.56 7.67 -11.87
N THR A 42 -3.47 7.88 -13.21
CA THR A 42 -3.23 6.79 -14.14
C THR A 42 -2.42 7.22 -15.36
N ASP A 43 -1.66 6.28 -15.94
CA ASP A 43 -1.01 6.46 -17.24
C ASP A 43 -1.95 6.19 -18.43
N ARG A 44 -3.22 5.79 -18.16
CA ARG A 44 -4.26 5.47 -19.18
C ARG A 44 -5.63 6.00 -18.77
N PRO A 45 -5.87 7.31 -18.84
CA PRO A 45 -7.14 7.93 -18.46
C PRO A 45 -8.35 7.35 -19.18
N GLU A 46 -8.17 6.93 -20.43
CA GLU A 46 -9.21 6.35 -21.27
C GLU A 46 -9.83 5.05 -20.71
N ALA A 47 -9.10 4.32 -19.86
CA ALA A 47 -9.59 3.11 -19.20
C ALA A 47 -10.71 3.38 -18.19
N PHE A 48 -10.95 4.63 -17.83
CA PHE A 48 -11.93 5.02 -16.81
C PHE A 48 -13.09 5.88 -17.33
N LYS A 49 -13.16 6.09 -18.64
CA LYS A 49 -14.15 6.98 -19.29
C LYS A 49 -15.62 6.62 -19.04
N ASN A 50 -15.90 5.36 -18.71
CA ASN A 50 -17.24 4.85 -18.46
C ASN A 50 -17.61 4.86 -16.95
N LEU A 51 -16.75 5.40 -16.10
CA LEU A 51 -16.95 5.49 -14.66
C LEU A 51 -17.10 6.96 -14.23
N PRO A 52 -17.86 7.25 -13.18
CA PRO A 52 -18.03 8.61 -12.66
C PRO A 52 -16.84 9.01 -11.76
N VAL A 53 -15.67 9.13 -12.37
CA VAL A 53 -14.40 9.44 -11.71
C VAL A 53 -13.68 10.58 -12.42
N GLU A 54 -12.72 11.19 -11.75
CA GLU A 54 -11.80 12.17 -12.32
C GLU A 54 -10.43 11.50 -12.60
N PRO A 55 -10.12 11.17 -13.86
CA PRO A 55 -8.82 10.61 -14.21
C PRO A 55 -7.78 11.70 -14.33
N VAL A 56 -6.65 11.54 -13.63
CA VAL A 56 -5.49 12.44 -13.64
C VAL A 56 -4.31 11.73 -14.32
N LEU A 57 -3.77 12.35 -15.38
CA LEU A 57 -2.69 11.74 -16.15
C LEU A 57 -1.38 11.66 -15.37
N LEU A 58 -0.87 10.45 -15.19
CA LEU A 58 0.48 10.17 -14.73
C LEU A 58 1.46 10.13 -15.89
N THR A 59 2.33 11.13 -15.98
CA THR A 59 3.41 11.11 -16.97
C THR A 59 4.54 10.17 -16.55
N LYS A 60 5.29 9.63 -17.52
CA LYS A 60 6.48 8.80 -17.25
C LYS A 60 7.50 9.53 -16.35
N LYS A 61 7.64 10.85 -16.52
CA LYS A 61 8.52 11.69 -15.69
C LYS A 61 8.07 11.71 -14.24
N LEU A 62 6.76 11.85 -13.99
CA LEU A 62 6.18 11.87 -12.66
C LEU A 62 6.30 10.50 -11.98
N ILE A 63 5.98 9.42 -12.70
CA ILE A 63 6.16 8.04 -12.23
C ILE A 63 7.60 7.82 -11.76
N LYS A 64 8.60 8.16 -12.61
CA LYS A 64 10.01 7.99 -12.27
C LYS A 64 10.43 8.84 -11.06
N SER A 65 9.93 10.06 -10.95
CA SER A 65 10.20 10.95 -9.81
C SER A 65 9.65 10.35 -8.51
N TRP A 66 8.40 9.88 -8.51
CA TRP A 66 7.76 9.32 -7.33
C TRP A 66 8.29 7.96 -6.89
N GLN A 67 8.80 7.16 -7.83
CA GLN A 67 9.49 5.90 -7.52
C GLN A 67 10.81 6.12 -6.75
N GLY A 68 11.37 7.33 -6.80
CA GLY A 68 12.61 7.68 -6.12
C GLY A 68 13.84 6.94 -6.66
N PRO A 69 14.96 7.02 -5.93
CA PRO A 69 16.25 6.51 -6.39
C PRO A 69 16.30 4.98 -6.53
N TYR A 70 15.41 4.26 -5.85
CA TYR A 70 15.37 2.79 -5.84
C TYR A 70 14.34 2.20 -6.81
N GLY A 71 13.60 3.03 -7.55
CA GLY A 71 12.55 2.59 -8.45
C GLY A 71 11.41 1.84 -7.75
N PHE A 72 11.05 2.26 -6.53
CA PHE A 72 10.09 1.56 -5.69
C PHE A 72 8.65 2.02 -5.95
N ASN A 73 7.84 1.17 -6.56
CA ASN A 73 6.48 1.53 -6.97
C ASN A 73 5.58 1.99 -5.80
N HIS A 74 5.64 1.30 -4.65
CA HIS A 74 4.77 1.65 -3.51
C HIS A 74 5.14 2.99 -2.85
N ARG A 75 6.38 3.51 -3.09
CA ARG A 75 6.76 4.85 -2.68
C ARG A 75 5.88 5.92 -3.34
N MET A 76 5.40 5.67 -4.55
CA MET A 76 4.52 6.57 -5.28
C MET A 76 3.20 6.84 -4.54
N LYS A 77 2.69 5.86 -3.77
CA LYS A 77 1.52 6.03 -2.90
C LYS A 77 1.76 7.14 -1.87
N ILE A 78 2.94 7.15 -1.25
CA ILE A 78 3.31 8.16 -0.24
C ILE A 78 3.41 9.54 -0.89
N GLU A 79 4.10 9.65 -2.04
CA GLU A 79 4.25 10.91 -2.76
C GLU A 79 2.91 11.48 -3.23
N LEU A 80 2.02 10.62 -3.73
CA LEU A 80 0.68 11.01 -4.14
C LEU A 80 -0.12 11.58 -2.95
N LEU A 81 -0.17 10.83 -1.84
CA LEU A 81 -0.92 11.25 -0.66
C LEU A 81 -0.35 12.52 -0.03
N ARG A 82 0.99 12.65 0.02
CA ARG A 82 1.68 13.86 0.47
C ARG A 82 1.29 15.08 -0.37
N GLY A 83 1.35 14.94 -1.70
CA GLY A 83 0.99 16.01 -2.63
C GLY A 83 -0.47 16.45 -2.49
N LEU A 84 -1.39 15.48 -2.37
CA LEU A 84 -2.82 15.77 -2.24
C LEU A 84 -3.19 16.34 -0.86
N PHE A 85 -2.53 15.88 0.20
CA PHE A 85 -2.82 16.33 1.56
C PHE A 85 -2.43 17.80 1.75
N GLY A 86 -1.31 18.23 1.16
CA GLY A 86 -0.85 19.62 1.21
C GLY A 86 -1.67 20.61 0.37
N GLN A 87 -2.45 20.11 -0.60
CA GLN A 87 -3.25 20.96 -1.50
C GLN A 87 -4.67 21.17 -1.02
N GLY A 88 -5.10 20.47 0.04
CA GLY A 88 -6.46 20.44 0.19
C GLY A 88 -7.25 20.18 1.37
N GLU A 89 -8.43 20.49 1.15
CA GLU A 89 -9.54 20.44 2.04
C GLU A 89 -10.16 19.05 2.04
N GLY A 90 -10.29 18.44 3.21
CA GLY A 90 -11.04 17.22 3.41
C GLY A 90 -10.18 15.97 3.67
N HIS A 91 -10.89 14.88 3.86
CA HIS A 91 -10.29 13.59 4.15
C HIS A 91 -9.82 12.90 2.88
N LEU A 92 -8.69 12.17 2.94
CA LEU A 92 -8.21 11.32 1.84
C LEU A 92 -8.46 9.85 2.17
N VAL A 93 -8.90 9.08 1.20
CA VAL A 93 -9.03 7.62 1.29
C VAL A 93 -8.34 7.02 0.07
N TYR A 94 -7.10 6.61 0.23
CA TYR A 94 -6.39 5.86 -0.79
C TYR A 94 -6.86 4.40 -0.80
N VAL A 95 -6.99 3.83 -1.99
CA VAL A 95 -7.46 2.46 -2.19
C VAL A 95 -6.58 1.77 -3.25
N ASP A 96 -6.02 0.61 -2.93
CA ASP A 96 -5.29 -0.21 -3.90
C ASP A 96 -6.25 -0.78 -4.97
N SER A 97 -5.73 -0.99 -6.17
CA SER A 97 -6.54 -1.49 -7.30
C SER A 97 -7.09 -2.90 -7.08
N ASP A 98 -6.38 -3.74 -6.33
CA ASP A 98 -6.76 -5.12 -6.03
C ASP A 98 -7.67 -5.24 -4.81
N THR A 99 -8.65 -4.36 -4.75
CA THR A 99 -9.69 -4.30 -3.71
C THR A 99 -11.09 -4.45 -4.29
N PHE A 100 -12.05 -4.64 -3.39
CA PHE A 100 -13.46 -4.69 -3.74
C PHE A 100 -14.29 -4.21 -2.53
N TRP A 101 -15.22 -3.28 -2.77
CA TRP A 101 -16.09 -2.74 -1.73
C TRP A 101 -17.26 -3.69 -1.46
N THR A 102 -17.35 -4.18 -0.24
CA THR A 102 -18.44 -5.02 0.25
C THR A 102 -19.53 -4.20 0.89
N GLU A 103 -19.13 -3.14 1.60
CA GLU A 103 -20.03 -2.19 2.26
C GLU A 103 -19.73 -0.77 1.79
N GLY A 104 -20.58 0.19 2.18
CA GLY A 104 -20.35 1.62 1.92
C GLY A 104 -19.23 2.20 2.79
N PRO A 105 -18.73 3.39 2.44
CA PRO A 105 -17.61 4.02 3.17
C PRO A 105 -18.03 4.79 4.42
N GLU A 106 -19.26 4.64 4.91
CA GLU A 106 -19.84 5.43 6.01
C GLU A 106 -18.99 5.31 7.28
N ARG A 107 -18.63 4.08 7.66
CA ARG A 107 -17.82 3.81 8.85
C ARG A 107 -16.39 4.35 8.72
N ILE A 108 -15.80 4.27 7.53
CA ILE A 108 -14.52 4.91 7.23
C ILE A 108 -14.65 6.43 7.43
N SER A 109 -15.73 7.01 6.92
CA SER A 109 -16.03 8.43 7.05
C SER A 109 -16.17 8.87 8.51
N GLU A 110 -16.85 8.07 9.34
CA GLU A 110 -16.98 8.32 10.79
C GLU A 110 -15.62 8.32 11.50
N PHE A 111 -14.77 7.34 11.21
CA PHE A 111 -13.44 7.26 11.80
C PHE A 111 -12.58 8.47 11.43
N LEU A 112 -12.62 8.91 10.18
CA LEU A 112 -11.85 10.06 9.69
C LEU A 112 -12.35 11.38 10.31
N ARG A 113 -13.67 11.57 10.42
CA ARG A 113 -14.24 12.73 11.16
C ARG A 113 -13.82 12.74 12.62
N GLY A 114 -13.70 11.57 13.24
CA GLY A 114 -13.19 11.40 14.60
C GLY A 114 -11.68 11.59 14.74
N GLY A 115 -10.96 11.97 13.69
CA GLY A 115 -9.52 12.22 13.73
C GLY A 115 -8.65 10.95 13.73
N CYS A 116 -9.24 9.78 13.52
CA CYS A 116 -8.50 8.52 13.39
C CYS A 116 -8.05 8.31 11.95
N SER A 117 -6.87 7.75 11.74
CA SER A 117 -6.50 7.16 10.46
C SER A 117 -7.20 5.81 10.26
N VAL A 118 -7.34 5.39 9.00
CA VAL A 118 -7.91 4.09 8.65
C VAL A 118 -6.89 3.32 7.83
N MET A 119 -6.72 2.03 8.14
CA MET A 119 -5.96 1.10 7.31
C MET A 119 -6.79 -0.17 7.08
N HIS A 120 -6.37 -1.03 6.14
CA HIS A 120 -7.21 -2.16 5.73
C HIS A 120 -7.47 -3.13 6.90
N GLU A 121 -6.46 -3.88 7.31
CA GLU A 121 -6.58 -4.85 8.40
C GLU A 121 -5.27 -5.01 9.18
N ARG A 122 -5.39 -5.41 10.46
CA ARG A 122 -4.23 -5.77 11.27
C ARG A 122 -3.74 -7.15 10.85
N GLU A 123 -2.44 -7.27 10.53
CA GLU A 123 -1.85 -8.52 10.09
C GLU A 123 -1.09 -9.25 11.21
N GLN A 124 -0.03 -8.64 11.75
CA GLN A 124 0.83 -9.28 12.73
C GLN A 124 1.61 -8.27 13.57
N ASP A 125 2.18 -8.73 14.67
CA ASP A 125 3.15 -7.96 15.44
C ASP A 125 4.43 -7.77 14.61
N LEU A 126 4.91 -6.52 14.51
CA LEU A 126 6.14 -6.19 13.80
C LEU A 126 7.36 -6.95 14.34
N SER A 127 7.38 -7.30 15.65
CA SER A 127 8.44 -8.13 16.23
C SER A 127 8.49 -9.56 15.68
N LYS A 128 7.39 -10.01 15.06
CA LYS A 128 7.26 -11.31 14.38
C LYS A 128 7.30 -11.16 12.86
N ALA A 129 7.61 -9.97 12.34
CA ALA A 129 7.66 -9.71 10.92
C ALA A 129 8.70 -10.58 10.22
N PHE A 130 8.43 -10.95 8.97
CA PHE A 130 9.30 -11.78 8.13
C PHE A 130 10.66 -11.13 7.80
N PHE A 131 10.87 -9.85 8.19
CA PHE A 131 12.07 -9.08 7.86
C PHE A 131 12.76 -8.57 9.13
N PRO A 132 13.68 -9.39 9.69
CA PRO A 132 14.49 -8.98 10.84
C PRO A 132 15.30 -7.70 10.56
N GLU A 133 15.60 -7.42 9.29
CA GLU A 133 16.28 -6.22 8.85
C GLU A 133 15.48 -4.95 9.17
N TYR A 134 14.17 -4.97 8.99
CA TYR A 134 13.32 -3.82 9.35
C TYR A 134 13.31 -3.61 10.86
N LEU A 135 13.23 -4.70 11.62
CA LEU A 135 13.28 -4.63 13.08
C LEU A 135 14.59 -4.05 13.60
N ALA A 136 15.71 -4.41 12.99
CA ALA A 136 17.01 -3.86 13.36
C ALA A 136 17.03 -2.33 13.18
N ILE A 137 16.51 -1.82 12.06
CA ILE A 137 16.41 -0.39 11.80
C ILE A 137 15.42 0.30 12.75
N LEU A 138 14.23 -0.26 12.92
CA LEU A 138 13.17 0.30 13.77
C LEU A 138 13.51 0.24 15.27
N SER A 139 14.51 -0.54 15.67
CA SER A 139 15.01 -0.66 17.04
C SER A 139 16.27 0.15 17.28
N ASP A 140 16.89 0.68 16.25
CA ASP A 140 18.09 1.52 16.37
C ASP A 140 17.70 2.99 16.57
N ALA A 141 17.57 3.39 17.84
CA ALA A 141 17.18 4.76 18.21
C ALA A 141 18.13 5.81 17.62
N GLY A 142 19.44 5.57 17.64
CA GLY A 142 20.42 6.51 17.11
C GLY A 142 20.32 6.70 15.61
N LEU A 143 19.98 5.63 14.86
CA LEU A 143 19.76 5.70 13.42
C LEU A 143 18.49 6.49 13.10
N LEU A 144 17.39 6.25 13.84
CA LEU A 144 16.12 6.95 13.64
C LEU A 144 16.25 8.44 13.99
N GLU A 145 16.85 8.78 15.13
CA GLU A 145 17.12 10.16 15.55
C GLU A 145 17.97 10.93 14.53
N LYS A 146 19.03 10.30 14.03
CA LYS A 146 19.87 10.87 12.97
C LYS A 146 19.10 11.12 11.66
N ALA A 147 18.09 10.30 11.39
CA ALA A 147 17.19 10.48 10.26
C ALA A 147 16.05 11.48 10.53
N GLY A 148 15.95 12.07 11.73
CA GLY A 148 14.86 12.95 12.14
C GLY A 148 13.51 12.22 12.30
N LEU A 149 13.56 10.92 12.64
CA LEU A 149 12.38 10.08 12.75
C LEU A 149 12.00 9.83 14.21
N PRO A 150 10.73 9.62 14.53
CA PRO A 150 10.30 9.34 15.88
C PRO A 150 10.85 8.00 16.38
N VAL A 151 11.31 7.99 17.64
CA VAL A 151 11.65 6.77 18.36
C VAL A 151 10.51 6.40 19.28
N THR A 152 10.12 5.12 19.33
CA THR A 152 9.05 4.66 20.20
C THR A 152 9.46 3.43 21.01
N THR A 153 9.07 3.44 22.28
CA THR A 153 9.17 2.29 23.20
C THR A 153 7.86 1.51 23.27
N LYS A 154 6.80 1.98 22.61
CA LYS A 154 5.51 1.29 22.59
C LYS A 154 5.67 -0.11 21.99
N ARG A 155 5.10 -1.11 22.68
CA ARG A 155 5.06 -2.51 22.24
C ARG A 155 3.73 -3.13 22.66
N PRO A 156 3.13 -4.04 21.84
CA PRO A 156 3.57 -4.40 20.50
C PRO A 156 3.27 -3.31 19.47
N LEU A 157 4.08 -3.21 18.42
CA LEU A 157 3.76 -2.48 17.21
C LEU A 157 3.13 -3.45 16.20
N TRP A 158 1.98 -3.09 15.68
CA TRP A 158 1.23 -3.96 14.76
C TRP A 158 1.47 -3.57 13.32
N MET A 159 1.83 -4.53 12.48
CA MET A 159 1.75 -4.37 11.04
C MET A 159 0.27 -4.26 10.64
N VAL A 160 -0.08 -3.22 9.92
CA VAL A 160 -1.43 -3.01 9.41
C VAL A 160 -1.37 -2.87 7.90
N ASN A 161 -2.20 -3.62 7.19
CA ASN A 161 -2.20 -3.63 5.74
C ASN A 161 -2.58 -2.27 5.15
N ALA A 162 -1.82 -1.81 4.15
CA ALA A 162 -1.93 -0.50 3.54
C ALA A 162 -2.73 -0.50 2.21
N GLY A 163 -3.50 -1.55 1.93
CA GLY A 163 -4.38 -1.60 0.75
C GLY A 163 -5.50 -0.56 0.78
N VAL A 164 -5.84 -0.07 1.98
CA VAL A 164 -6.62 1.14 2.20
C VAL A 164 -5.87 2.02 3.18
N LEU A 165 -5.80 3.32 2.89
CA LEU A 165 -5.20 4.35 3.76
C LEU A 165 -6.14 5.55 3.85
N GLY A 166 -6.85 5.68 4.97
CA GLY A 166 -7.67 6.83 5.28
C GLY A 166 -6.89 7.84 6.14
N LEU A 167 -6.82 9.07 5.69
CA LEU A 167 -6.11 10.18 6.33
C LEU A 167 -7.11 11.26 6.73
N PRO A 168 -7.30 11.54 8.02
CA PRO A 168 -8.19 12.59 8.46
C PRO A 168 -7.64 13.97 8.08
N SER A 169 -8.49 14.89 7.69
CA SER A 169 -8.10 16.27 7.33
C SER A 169 -7.42 17.04 8.46
N THR A 170 -7.52 16.55 9.70
CA THR A 170 -6.88 17.10 10.89
C THR A 170 -5.49 16.53 11.17
N MET A 171 -5.02 15.59 10.35
CA MET A 171 -3.70 15.00 10.50
C MET A 171 -2.60 16.03 10.25
N ASP A 172 -1.53 15.94 11.02
CA ASP A 172 -0.33 16.74 10.76
C ASP A 172 0.34 16.29 9.44
N PRO A 173 0.53 17.18 8.46
CA PRO A 173 1.21 16.87 7.20
C PRO A 173 2.62 16.30 7.38
N GLU A 174 3.34 16.66 8.43
CA GLU A 174 4.68 16.18 8.74
C GLU A 174 4.72 14.64 8.93
N LEU A 175 3.59 14.03 9.30
CA LEU A 175 3.48 12.57 9.37
C LEU A 175 3.79 11.89 8.02
N LEU A 176 3.37 12.48 6.91
CA LEU A 176 3.64 11.94 5.58
C LEU A 176 5.10 12.15 5.16
N GLU A 177 5.73 13.24 5.61
CA GLU A 177 7.18 13.45 5.44
C GLU A 177 7.97 12.40 6.23
N ASP A 178 7.57 12.10 7.49
CA ASP A 178 8.16 11.05 8.29
C ASP A 178 8.00 9.67 7.63
N VAL A 179 6.80 9.36 7.10
CA VAL A 179 6.55 8.11 6.36
C VAL A 179 7.45 8.00 5.15
N LEU A 180 7.62 9.07 4.38
CA LEU A 180 8.50 9.09 3.21
C LEU A 180 9.97 8.88 3.60
N ARG A 181 10.45 9.61 4.62
CA ARG A 181 11.82 9.46 5.15
C ARG A 181 12.10 8.04 5.61
N LEU A 182 11.17 7.43 6.36
CA LEU A 182 11.33 6.05 6.82
C LEU A 182 11.26 5.07 5.66
N CYS A 183 10.36 5.26 4.70
CA CYS A 183 10.29 4.43 3.49
C CYS A 183 11.62 4.47 2.72
N ASP A 184 12.22 5.65 2.53
CA ASP A 184 13.49 5.81 1.84
C ASP A 184 14.65 5.19 2.63
N LEU A 185 14.66 5.30 3.96
CA LEU A 185 15.64 4.66 4.84
C LEU A 185 15.58 3.13 4.73
N LEU A 186 14.37 2.57 4.84
CA LEU A 186 14.14 1.12 4.73
C LEU A 186 14.49 0.61 3.31
N SER A 187 14.11 1.34 2.26
CA SER A 187 14.42 0.98 0.87
C SER A 187 15.92 0.97 0.59
N ARG A 188 16.67 1.89 1.22
CA ARG A 188 18.14 1.94 1.12
C ARG A 188 18.80 0.76 1.81
N ALA A 189 18.28 0.37 2.96
CA ALA A 189 18.84 -0.71 3.75
C ALA A 189 18.55 -2.09 3.13
N VAL A 190 17.44 -2.23 2.41
CA VAL A 190 17.02 -3.48 1.78
C VAL A 190 16.91 -3.24 0.27
N PRO A 191 18.00 -3.36 -0.49
CA PRO A 191 18.05 -3.00 -1.92
C PRO A 191 17.23 -3.92 -2.83
N PHE A 192 16.50 -4.88 -2.28
CA PHE A 192 15.60 -5.75 -3.03
C PHE A 192 14.17 -5.24 -2.89
N LYS A 193 13.44 -5.10 -4.01
CA LYS A 193 12.05 -4.65 -4.09
C LYS A 193 11.14 -5.47 -3.16
N MET A 194 10.98 -5.02 -1.92
CA MET A 194 10.08 -5.64 -0.96
C MET A 194 8.78 -4.86 -0.91
N THR A 195 7.68 -5.57 -1.07
CA THR A 195 6.34 -5.01 -1.17
C THR A 195 5.84 -4.34 0.12
N TRP A 196 6.51 -4.55 1.26
CA TRP A 196 6.00 -4.11 2.58
C TRP A 196 6.74 -2.90 3.18
N VAL A 197 7.66 -2.28 2.45
CA VAL A 197 8.43 -1.13 2.94
C VAL A 197 7.52 0.04 3.29
N GLU A 198 6.65 0.44 2.39
CA GLU A 198 5.74 1.56 2.61
C GLU A 198 4.70 1.24 3.69
N GLN A 199 4.18 0.01 3.71
CA GLN A 199 3.25 -0.45 4.74
C GLN A 199 3.90 -0.40 6.13
N THR A 200 5.17 -0.84 6.24
CA THR A 200 5.95 -0.75 7.48
C THR A 200 6.15 0.70 7.89
N ALA A 201 6.46 1.59 6.94
CA ALA A 201 6.67 3.00 7.21
C ALA A 201 5.39 3.68 7.75
N TYR A 202 4.24 3.50 7.09
CA TYR A 202 2.95 3.99 7.60
C TYR A 202 2.64 3.46 9.00
N THR A 203 2.75 2.16 9.17
CA THR A 203 2.43 1.48 10.42
C THR A 203 3.29 1.98 11.59
N TYR A 204 4.59 2.09 11.37
CA TYR A 204 5.53 2.55 12.39
C TYR A 204 5.29 4.01 12.75
N ILE A 205 5.24 4.91 11.78
CA ILE A 205 5.10 6.35 12.01
C ILE A 205 3.77 6.67 12.72
N PHE A 206 2.66 6.13 12.22
CA PHE A 206 1.35 6.39 12.82
C PHE A 206 1.29 5.94 14.28
N GLN A 207 1.78 4.73 14.59
CA GLN A 207 1.81 4.25 15.97
C GLN A 207 2.81 5.00 16.86
N SER A 208 3.98 5.37 16.32
CA SER A 208 4.99 6.14 17.05
C SER A 208 4.50 7.54 17.44
N ARG A 209 3.77 8.19 16.55
CA ARG A 209 3.17 9.51 16.78
C ARG A 209 1.86 9.44 17.57
N GLY A 210 1.42 8.24 17.96
CA GLY A 210 0.20 8.05 18.77
C GLY A 210 -1.10 8.24 17.99
N MET A 211 -1.06 8.21 16.66
CA MET A 211 -2.26 8.28 15.84
C MET A 211 -3.13 7.04 16.03
N GLY A 212 -4.42 7.22 16.26
CA GLY A 212 -5.39 6.13 16.32
C GLY A 212 -5.57 5.49 14.94
N ILE A 213 -5.30 4.19 14.83
CA ILE A 213 -5.54 3.42 13.60
C ILE A 213 -6.80 2.58 13.77
N LYS A 214 -7.78 2.79 12.89
CA LYS A 214 -8.97 1.95 12.75
C LYS A 214 -8.81 1.07 11.52
N THR A 215 -9.55 -0.06 11.48
CA THR A 215 -9.48 -0.99 10.34
C THR A 215 -10.81 -1.06 9.61
N CYS A 216 -10.73 -1.28 8.28
CA CYS A 216 -11.87 -1.31 7.37
C CYS A 216 -11.98 -2.61 6.56
N GLY A 217 -11.45 -3.71 7.06
CA GLY A 217 -11.51 -5.01 6.38
C GLY A 217 -12.93 -5.58 6.22
N ALA A 218 -13.92 -5.05 6.96
CA ALA A 218 -15.32 -5.40 6.76
C ALA A 218 -15.94 -4.65 5.56
N GLU A 219 -15.50 -3.42 5.31
CA GLU A 219 -16.01 -2.53 4.24
C GLU A 219 -15.36 -2.80 2.89
N VAL A 220 -14.07 -3.20 2.93
CA VAL A 220 -13.25 -3.41 1.73
C VAL A 220 -12.56 -4.76 1.79
N TYR A 221 -12.81 -5.60 0.80
CA TYR A 221 -12.09 -6.86 0.62
C TYR A 221 -10.84 -6.62 -0.24
N HIS A 222 -9.66 -6.95 0.29
CA HIS A 222 -8.39 -6.84 -0.41
C HIS A 222 -7.88 -8.24 -0.80
N TYR A 223 -7.94 -8.58 -2.09
CA TYR A 223 -7.68 -9.95 -2.57
C TYR A 223 -6.23 -10.23 -2.95
N TRP A 224 -5.26 -9.49 -2.42
CA TRP A 224 -3.85 -9.69 -2.73
C TRP A 224 -3.35 -11.12 -2.48
N ARG A 225 -3.91 -11.81 -1.47
CA ARG A 225 -3.62 -13.22 -1.18
C ARG A 225 -4.14 -14.17 -2.25
N ASP A 226 -5.18 -13.78 -2.95
CA ASP A 226 -5.89 -14.53 -3.98
C ASP A 226 -5.63 -13.99 -5.38
N SER A 227 -4.70 -13.03 -5.51
CA SER A 227 -4.45 -12.23 -6.72
C SER A 227 -4.15 -13.07 -7.96
N PHE A 228 -3.48 -14.22 -7.85
CA PHE A 228 -3.12 -15.04 -9.01
C PHE A 228 -4.35 -15.54 -9.77
N GLU A 229 -5.30 -16.19 -9.06
CA GLU A 229 -6.50 -16.76 -9.67
C GLU A 229 -7.45 -15.65 -10.15
N PHE A 230 -7.58 -14.63 -9.33
CA PHE A 230 -8.46 -13.51 -9.63
C PHE A 230 -7.95 -12.71 -10.84
N ASN A 231 -6.66 -12.44 -10.93
CA ASN A 231 -6.05 -11.77 -12.08
C ASN A 231 -6.22 -12.57 -13.38
N ARG A 232 -6.15 -13.91 -13.31
CA ARG A 232 -6.40 -14.75 -14.47
C ARG A 232 -7.82 -14.60 -15.01
N LEU A 233 -8.80 -14.42 -14.13
CA LEU A 233 -10.20 -14.17 -14.50
C LEU A 233 -10.36 -12.76 -15.05
N ILE A 234 -9.89 -11.74 -14.34
CA ILE A 234 -9.99 -10.33 -14.72
C ILE A 234 -9.34 -10.06 -16.09
N ARG A 235 -8.18 -10.65 -16.38
CA ARG A 235 -7.49 -10.45 -17.67
C ARG A 235 -8.39 -10.79 -18.87
N LYS A 236 -9.23 -11.82 -18.77
CA LYS A 236 -10.12 -12.31 -19.82
C LYS A 236 -11.47 -11.59 -19.86
N CYS A 237 -11.81 -10.87 -18.79
CA CYS A 237 -13.10 -10.22 -18.64
C CYS A 237 -13.12 -8.91 -19.44
N PRO A 238 -14.12 -8.66 -20.32
CA PRO A 238 -14.34 -7.37 -20.96
C PRO A 238 -14.67 -6.28 -19.92
N GLU A 239 -14.37 -5.03 -20.23
CA GLU A 239 -14.59 -3.89 -19.31
C GLU A 239 -16.05 -3.79 -18.82
N LYS A 240 -17.01 -3.94 -19.76
CA LYS A 240 -18.44 -3.90 -19.41
C LYS A 240 -18.82 -4.97 -18.38
N GLU A 241 -18.28 -6.18 -18.53
CA GLU A 241 -18.51 -7.26 -17.58
C GLU A 241 -17.85 -6.98 -16.23
N LEU A 242 -16.70 -6.28 -16.19
CA LEU A 242 -16.06 -5.87 -14.94
C LEU A 242 -16.90 -4.84 -14.18
N ILE A 243 -17.51 -3.90 -14.90
CA ILE A 243 -18.43 -2.92 -14.30
C ILE A 243 -19.64 -3.62 -13.69
N GLU A 244 -20.26 -4.54 -14.43
CA GLU A 244 -21.41 -5.30 -13.92
C GLU A 244 -21.02 -6.26 -12.77
N LEU A 245 -19.81 -6.84 -12.84
CA LEU A 245 -19.30 -7.68 -11.77
C LEU A 245 -19.05 -6.86 -10.48
N GLY A 246 -18.61 -5.59 -10.63
CA GLY A 246 -18.43 -4.67 -9.50
C GLY A 246 -19.73 -4.37 -8.76
N LYS A 247 -20.88 -4.48 -9.42
CA LYS A 247 -22.20 -4.29 -8.80
C LYS A 247 -22.73 -5.53 -8.06
N ALA A 248 -22.07 -6.68 -8.20
CA ALA A 248 -22.51 -7.97 -7.68
C ALA A 248 -21.44 -8.64 -6.81
N PRO A 249 -21.29 -8.24 -5.53
CA PRO A 249 -20.27 -8.74 -4.63
C PRO A 249 -20.27 -10.27 -4.47
N GLU A 250 -21.42 -10.88 -4.40
CA GLU A 250 -21.58 -12.33 -4.29
C GLU A 250 -20.95 -13.08 -5.48
N ARG A 251 -21.07 -12.55 -6.70
CA ARG A 251 -20.42 -13.13 -7.89
C ARG A 251 -18.91 -13.01 -7.84
N VAL A 252 -18.37 -11.92 -7.27
CA VAL A 252 -16.93 -11.76 -7.06
C VAL A 252 -16.43 -12.83 -6.10
N PHE A 253 -17.13 -13.04 -4.97
CA PHE A 253 -16.76 -14.08 -4.00
C PHE A 253 -16.88 -15.49 -4.58
N GLU A 254 -17.91 -15.79 -5.37
CA GLU A 254 -18.04 -17.07 -6.09
C GLU A 254 -16.84 -17.34 -7.01
N LEU A 255 -16.38 -16.30 -7.74
CA LEU A 255 -15.21 -16.41 -8.62
C LEU A 255 -13.93 -16.66 -7.83
N ILE A 256 -13.74 -15.98 -6.69
CA ILE A 256 -12.60 -16.19 -5.79
C ILE A 256 -12.62 -17.63 -5.26
N GLU A 257 -13.75 -18.11 -4.74
CA GLU A 257 -13.90 -19.46 -4.21
C GLU A 257 -13.68 -20.54 -5.28
N LYS A 258 -14.19 -20.32 -6.49
CA LYS A 258 -13.93 -21.20 -7.63
C LYS A 258 -12.43 -21.25 -7.96
N GLY A 259 -11.74 -20.11 -7.91
CA GLY A 259 -10.30 -20.03 -8.06
C GLY A 259 -9.57 -20.85 -6.98
N LYS A 260 -9.97 -20.68 -5.71
CA LYS A 260 -9.39 -21.44 -4.57
C LYS A 260 -9.56 -22.94 -4.69
N LYS A 261 -10.72 -23.44 -5.12
CA LYS A 261 -10.97 -24.88 -5.33
C LYS A 261 -10.04 -25.47 -6.38
N ASN A 262 -9.68 -24.70 -7.41
CA ASN A 262 -8.76 -25.13 -8.46
C ASN A 262 -7.30 -25.19 -7.97
N ARG A 263 -6.95 -24.57 -6.83
CA ARG A 263 -5.60 -24.56 -6.26
C ARG A 263 -5.15 -25.87 -5.62
N ARG A 264 -6.03 -26.79 -5.30
CA ARG A 264 -5.65 -28.06 -4.60
C ARG A 264 -4.58 -28.87 -5.34
N GLY A 265 -4.41 -28.66 -6.65
CA GLY A 265 -3.29 -29.21 -7.44
C GLY A 265 -1.94 -28.47 -7.32
N PHE A 266 -1.91 -27.21 -6.81
CA PHE A 266 -0.73 -26.34 -6.81
C PHE A 266 0.07 -26.32 -5.49
N ARG A 267 -0.38 -27.06 -4.47
CA ARG A 267 0.25 -27.07 -3.12
C ARG A 267 1.73 -27.40 -3.14
N ASN A 268 2.18 -28.24 -4.08
CA ASN A 268 3.59 -28.62 -4.20
C ASN A 268 4.48 -27.52 -4.80
N GLN A 269 3.98 -26.67 -5.70
CA GLN A 269 4.76 -25.55 -6.25
C GLN A 269 4.92 -24.41 -5.25
N PHE A 270 3.94 -24.21 -4.37
CA PHE A 270 4.01 -23.20 -3.31
C PHE A 270 5.09 -23.56 -2.27
N LEU A 271 5.18 -24.81 -1.86
CA LEU A 271 6.25 -25.30 -0.94
C LEU A 271 7.65 -25.16 -1.56
N LEU A 272 7.79 -25.38 -2.87
CA LEU A 272 9.05 -25.15 -3.58
C LEU A 272 9.42 -23.66 -3.66
N ARG A 273 8.43 -22.76 -3.78
CA ARG A 273 8.65 -21.30 -3.70
C ARG A 273 9.05 -20.85 -2.30
N ILE A 274 8.43 -21.37 -1.24
CA ILE A 274 8.83 -21.10 0.15
C ILE A 274 10.28 -21.51 0.36
N LYS A 275 10.69 -22.72 -0.01
CA LYS A 275 12.09 -23.16 0.12
C LYS A 275 13.08 -22.30 -0.69
N ARG A 276 12.66 -21.76 -1.86
CA ARG A 276 13.49 -20.81 -2.62
C ARG A 276 13.55 -19.43 -1.92
N LEU A 277 12.44 -18.99 -1.31
CA LEU A 277 12.38 -17.76 -0.52
C LEU A 277 13.28 -17.85 0.72
N GLU A 278 13.20 -18.95 1.46
CA GLU A 278 14.06 -19.21 2.63
C GLU A 278 15.55 -19.14 2.28
N ARG A 279 15.98 -19.79 1.19
CA ARG A 279 17.37 -19.68 0.70
C ARG A 279 17.77 -18.26 0.30
N SER A 280 16.83 -17.51 -0.28
CA SER A 280 17.04 -16.11 -0.65
C SER A 280 17.14 -15.21 0.58
N ILE A 281 16.37 -15.48 1.65
CA ILE A 281 16.39 -14.77 2.92
C ILE A 281 17.74 -14.96 3.63
N ASP A 282 18.25 -16.17 3.70
CA ASP A 282 19.57 -16.47 4.32
C ASP A 282 20.74 -15.78 3.61
N LYS A 283 20.67 -15.67 2.29
CA LYS A 283 21.66 -14.90 1.52
C LYS A 283 21.59 -13.41 1.87
N ARG A 284 20.39 -12.84 1.90
CA ARG A 284 20.14 -11.42 2.16
C ARG A 284 20.49 -11.02 3.60
N LYS A 285 20.24 -11.88 4.57
CA LYS A 285 20.61 -11.66 5.97
C LYS A 285 22.12 -11.45 6.11
N ARG A 286 22.93 -12.21 5.40
CA ARG A 286 24.40 -12.02 5.37
C ARG A 286 24.80 -10.69 4.72
N GLU A 287 24.20 -10.32 3.59
CA GLU A 287 24.48 -9.06 2.89
C GLU A 287 24.07 -7.84 3.73
N PHE A 288 22.97 -7.93 4.46
CA PHE A 288 22.49 -6.89 5.36
C PHE A 288 23.38 -6.70 6.60
N LEU A 289 23.86 -7.77 7.20
CA LEU A 289 24.81 -7.69 8.32
C LEU A 289 26.11 -6.98 7.90
N VAL A 290 26.58 -7.26 6.70
CA VAL A 290 27.74 -6.55 6.11
C VAL A 290 27.43 -5.06 5.89
N PHE A 291 26.20 -4.72 5.48
CA PHE A 291 25.76 -3.33 5.32
C PHE A 291 25.69 -2.58 6.65
N LEU A 292 25.11 -3.20 7.70
CA LEU A 292 25.05 -2.60 9.04
C LEU A 292 26.46 -2.36 9.62
N ASP A 293 27.36 -3.29 9.38
CA ASP A 293 28.74 -3.16 9.80
C ASP A 293 29.43 -1.95 9.12
N ARG A 294 29.21 -1.76 7.81
CA ARG A 294 29.70 -0.60 7.06
C ARG A 294 29.07 0.73 7.53
N LEU A 295 27.81 0.73 7.96
CA LEU A 295 27.16 1.92 8.51
C LEU A 295 27.72 2.30 9.89
N LYS A 296 28.01 1.31 10.74
CA LYS A 296 28.57 1.53 12.09
C LYS A 296 30.00 2.04 12.07
N PHE A 297 30.81 1.57 11.14
CA PHE A 297 32.24 1.85 11.09
C PHE A 297 32.65 2.97 10.11
N GLY A 298 31.70 3.62 9.44
CA GLY A 298 31.98 4.84 8.65
C GLY A 298 33.05 4.66 7.56
N VAL A 299 33.15 3.48 6.94
CA VAL A 299 34.18 3.22 5.93
C VAL A 299 33.93 4.11 4.70
N PRO A 300 34.94 4.93 4.25
CA PRO A 300 34.83 5.76 3.07
C PRO A 300 34.56 4.90 1.82
N ARG A 301 33.82 5.44 0.86
CA ARG A 301 33.68 4.83 -0.48
C ARG A 301 35.09 4.69 -1.07
N ASP A 302 35.47 3.47 -1.40
CA ASP A 302 36.65 3.23 -2.23
C ASP A 302 36.53 4.10 -3.50
N SER A 303 37.44 5.04 -3.63
CA SER A 303 37.72 5.72 -4.90
C SER A 303 38.24 4.63 -5.84
N GLY A 304 37.41 4.22 -6.81
CA GLY A 304 37.80 3.28 -7.85
C GLY A 304 39.08 3.72 -8.57
N PRO A 305 39.80 2.81 -9.20
CA PRO A 305 41.05 3.11 -9.87
C PRO A 305 40.83 4.07 -11.04
N LYS A 306 41.79 5.02 -11.17
CA LYS A 306 41.91 5.96 -12.29
C LYS A 306 42.10 5.26 -13.62
#